data_ee8fda3f06cd59c32333e95e6feb1211
#
_entry.id   ee8fda3f06cd59c32333e95e6feb1211
#
_cell.length_a   1.000
_cell.length_b   1.000
_cell.length_c   1.000
_cell.angle_alpha   90.00
_cell.angle_beta   90.00
_cell.angle_gamma   90.00
#
_symmetry.space_group_name_H-M   'P 1'
#
loop_
_entity.id
_entity.type
_entity.pdbx_description
1 polymer ?
#
loop_
_entity_poly.entity_id
_entity_poly.type
_entity_poly.pdbx_seq_one_letter_code
_entity_poly.pdbx_strand_id
1 'polypeptide(L)'
;LTENLPQPIDTGVFCPEDDSSGKDLSNGCITIFHPPRMMFTTHPFLVETGQCKGNDLFFRGVAQAIDRGTNVRLRLIERASSPDQGRAKEIIRDLGLTEHVEWLRSSNSAGFTWRELAEFYRSSDVVADEFGGWFGLVALEGASCGKPVVNYVEPAVMASMYPEGHPFVQAADEDSVCEAIVRLVDRGYRSRIGRESRQWVLDHHDRGVVAKRCES
;
A
#
# COMPACT_ATOMS: atom_id res chain seq x y z
N LEU A 1 28.21 6.88 13.57
CA LEU A 1 26.96 6.13 13.33
C LEU A 1 25.92 7.15 12.89
N THR A 2 25.58 7.17 11.61
CA THR A 2 24.45 7.93 11.11
C THR A 2 23.20 7.18 11.54
N GLU A 3 22.47 7.71 12.52
CA GLU A 3 21.15 7.19 12.86
C GLU A 3 20.21 7.39 11.68
N ASN A 4 19.57 6.31 11.24
CA ASN A 4 18.52 6.40 10.23
C ASN A 4 17.31 7.08 10.85
N LEU A 5 17.00 8.29 10.39
CA LEU A 5 15.80 9.00 10.79
C LEU A 5 14.59 8.41 10.02
N PRO A 6 13.57 7.93 10.72
CA PRO A 6 12.34 7.46 10.08
C PRO A 6 11.63 8.61 9.35
N GLN A 7 10.94 8.30 8.26
CA GLN A 7 10.06 9.27 7.58
C GLN A 7 8.90 9.67 8.49
N PRO A 8 8.66 10.98 8.73
CA PRO A 8 7.56 11.43 9.57
C PRO A 8 6.22 11.36 8.83
N ILE A 9 5.17 10.94 9.55
CA ILE A 9 3.78 10.93 9.08
C ILE A 9 2.92 11.82 9.97
N ASP A 10 2.01 12.58 9.36
CA ASP A 10 0.96 13.28 10.08
C ASP A 10 -0.17 12.31 10.45
N THR A 11 -0.02 11.67 11.61
CA THR A 11 -0.97 10.68 12.13
C THR A 11 -2.31 11.28 12.56
N GLY A 12 -2.44 12.59 12.54
CA GLY A 12 -3.72 13.30 12.75
C GLY A 12 -4.51 13.47 11.45
N VAL A 13 -3.83 13.51 10.30
CA VAL A 13 -4.47 13.50 8.98
C VAL A 13 -4.74 12.07 8.52
N PHE A 14 -3.71 11.22 8.56
CA PHE A 14 -3.80 9.80 8.25
C PHE A 14 -4.15 9.03 9.54
N CYS A 15 -5.42 8.98 9.86
CA CYS A 15 -5.95 8.29 11.04
C CYS A 15 -7.15 7.42 10.63
N PRO A 16 -7.49 6.39 11.41
CA PRO A 16 -8.74 5.65 11.22
C PRO A 16 -9.96 6.58 11.28
N GLU A 17 -11.08 6.18 10.71
CA GLU A 17 -12.36 6.84 11.01
C GLU A 17 -12.70 6.64 12.49
N ASP A 18 -13.32 7.65 13.09
CA ASP A 18 -13.93 7.48 14.42
C ASP A 18 -15.00 6.37 14.34
N ASP A 19 -14.96 5.46 15.28
CA ASP A 19 -15.66 4.16 15.33
C ASP A 19 -17.21 4.22 15.25
N SER A 20 -17.78 5.35 14.88
CA SER A 20 -19.22 5.59 14.79
C SER A 20 -19.91 5.05 13.55
N SER A 21 -19.15 4.56 12.56
CA SER A 21 -19.69 3.93 11.36
C SER A 21 -19.16 2.51 11.19
N GLY A 22 -19.64 1.57 11.97
CA GLY A 22 -19.42 0.14 11.73
C GLY A 22 -20.05 -0.33 10.40
N LYS A 23 -19.79 0.43 9.32
CA LYS A 23 -20.17 0.03 7.97
C LYS A 23 -19.28 -1.12 7.58
N ASP A 24 -19.89 -2.30 7.56
CA ASP A 24 -19.36 -3.43 6.84
C ASP A 24 -19.30 -3.03 5.36
N LEU A 25 -18.17 -2.50 4.90
CA LEU A 25 -17.96 -2.08 3.51
C LEU A 25 -17.85 -3.28 2.58
N SER A 26 -17.69 -4.48 3.13
CA SER A 26 -17.46 -5.69 2.35
C SER A 26 -18.74 -6.50 2.16
N ASN A 27 -19.52 -6.20 1.16
CA ASN A 27 -20.49 -7.17 0.59
C ASN A 27 -19.76 -8.41 0.01
N GLY A 28 -18.80 -9.00 0.73
CA GLY A 28 -17.94 -10.07 0.26
C GLY A 28 -16.85 -9.62 -0.74
N CYS A 29 -16.70 -8.31 -0.99
CA CYS A 29 -15.69 -7.76 -1.88
C CYS A 29 -14.60 -7.06 -1.05
N ILE A 30 -13.33 -7.44 -1.25
CA ILE A 30 -12.18 -6.77 -0.64
C ILE A 30 -11.70 -5.61 -1.52
N THR A 31 -11.67 -4.41 -0.98
CA THR A 31 -11.18 -3.22 -1.69
C THR A 31 -9.72 -2.95 -1.36
N ILE A 32 -8.87 -2.98 -2.38
CA ILE A 32 -7.43 -2.74 -2.25
C ILE A 32 -7.08 -1.40 -2.90
N PHE A 33 -6.47 -0.49 -2.15
CA PHE A 33 -5.96 0.77 -2.66
C PHE A 33 -4.47 0.64 -2.96
N HIS A 34 -4.08 0.88 -4.23
CA HIS A 34 -2.71 0.83 -4.70
C HIS A 34 -2.35 2.16 -5.39
N PRO A 35 -1.96 3.18 -4.59
CA PRO A 35 -1.63 4.50 -5.12
C PRO A 35 -0.22 4.68 -5.70
N PRO A 36 0.75 3.72 -5.64
CA PRO A 36 2.08 3.92 -6.22
C PRO A 36 2.02 4.29 -7.70
N ARG A 37 3.04 5.01 -8.16
CA ARG A 37 3.19 5.30 -9.60
C ARG A 37 3.36 4.00 -10.37
N MET A 38 2.73 3.93 -11.55
CA MET A 38 2.95 2.83 -12.49
C MET A 38 4.35 2.98 -13.11
N MET A 39 5.22 2.01 -12.82
CA MET A 39 6.61 1.98 -13.28
C MET A 39 6.95 0.55 -13.72
N PHE A 40 6.94 0.33 -15.03
CA PHE A 40 7.20 -0.96 -15.66
C PHE A 40 8.51 -0.99 -16.45
N THR A 41 9.09 0.18 -16.72
CA THR A 41 10.35 0.27 -17.45
C THR A 41 11.47 -0.22 -16.55
N THR A 42 12.00 -1.39 -16.85
CA THR A 42 13.17 -1.96 -16.20
C THR A 42 14.43 -1.30 -16.73
N HIS A 43 14.81 -0.17 -16.16
CA HIS A 43 16.15 0.37 -16.36
C HIS A 43 17.07 -0.23 -15.30
N PRO A 44 18.29 -0.72 -15.63
CA PRO A 44 19.21 -1.29 -14.64
C PRO A 44 19.40 -0.42 -13.40
N PHE A 45 19.55 0.88 -13.57
CA PHE A 45 19.66 1.84 -12.49
C PHE A 45 18.45 1.82 -11.54
N LEU A 46 17.22 1.69 -12.06
CA LEU A 46 16.01 1.62 -11.23
C LEU A 46 15.95 0.32 -10.41
N VAL A 47 16.46 -0.77 -10.98
CA VAL A 47 16.57 -2.07 -10.27
C VAL A 47 17.62 -1.96 -9.17
N GLU A 48 18.81 -1.46 -9.49
CA GLU A 48 19.92 -1.31 -8.56
C GLU A 48 19.60 -0.35 -7.38
N THR A 49 18.80 0.68 -7.64
CA THR A 49 18.39 1.68 -6.62
C THR A 49 17.09 1.35 -5.92
N GLY A 50 16.46 0.18 -6.18
CA GLY A 50 15.18 -0.22 -5.58
C GLY A 50 14.01 0.68 -5.98
N GLN A 51 14.08 1.39 -7.11
CA GLN A 51 13.02 2.30 -7.56
C GLN A 51 11.95 1.62 -8.42
N CYS A 52 12.13 0.36 -8.78
CA CYS A 52 11.09 -0.45 -9.42
C CYS A 52 9.96 -0.72 -8.44
N LYS A 53 8.72 -0.47 -8.88
CA LYS A 53 7.55 -0.58 -8.00
C LYS A 53 6.93 -1.98 -7.94
N GLY A 54 7.26 -2.86 -8.90
CA GLY A 54 6.69 -4.21 -9.00
C GLY A 54 5.17 -4.22 -9.24
N ASN A 55 4.64 -3.20 -9.93
CA ASN A 55 3.20 -3.08 -10.17
C ASN A 55 2.66 -4.27 -10.99
N ASP A 56 3.42 -4.81 -11.93
CA ASP A 56 3.04 -5.96 -12.74
C ASP A 56 2.95 -7.25 -11.92
N LEU A 57 3.90 -7.47 -11.02
CA LEU A 57 3.87 -8.56 -10.05
C LEU A 57 2.59 -8.49 -9.20
N PHE A 58 2.27 -7.30 -8.69
CA PHE A 58 1.06 -7.08 -7.92
C PHE A 58 -0.21 -7.40 -8.72
N PHE A 59 -0.33 -6.90 -9.96
CA PHE A 59 -1.51 -7.17 -10.78
C PHE A 59 -1.68 -8.65 -11.11
N ARG A 60 -0.59 -9.39 -11.35
CA ARG A 60 -0.64 -10.84 -11.57
C ARG A 60 -1.12 -11.58 -10.33
N GLY A 61 -0.61 -11.24 -9.16
CA GLY A 61 -1.07 -11.85 -7.90
C GLY A 61 -2.55 -11.54 -7.60
N VAL A 62 -3.03 -10.34 -7.94
CA VAL A 62 -4.46 -10.01 -7.86
C VAL A 62 -5.29 -10.86 -8.82
N ALA A 63 -4.84 -11.02 -10.09
CA ALA A 63 -5.53 -11.87 -11.06
C ALA A 63 -5.64 -13.31 -10.54
N GLN A 64 -4.57 -13.88 -10.02
CA GLN A 64 -4.59 -15.21 -9.40
C GLN A 64 -5.57 -15.30 -8.22
N ALA A 65 -5.66 -14.26 -7.37
CA ALA A 65 -6.61 -14.26 -6.26
C ALA A 65 -8.07 -14.25 -6.74
N ILE A 66 -8.36 -13.52 -7.82
CA ILE A 66 -9.68 -13.50 -8.47
C ILE A 66 -9.98 -14.86 -9.08
N ASP A 67 -9.03 -15.49 -9.78
CA ASP A 67 -9.19 -16.83 -10.36
C ASP A 67 -9.44 -17.90 -9.29
N ARG A 68 -8.95 -17.69 -8.06
CA ARG A 68 -9.26 -18.53 -6.88
C ARG A 68 -10.62 -18.19 -6.23
N GLY A 69 -11.41 -17.30 -6.83
CA GLY A 69 -12.75 -16.94 -6.37
C GLY A 69 -12.81 -15.79 -5.36
N THR A 70 -11.71 -15.07 -5.15
CA THR A 70 -11.72 -13.89 -4.28
C THR A 70 -12.35 -12.70 -5.01
N ASN A 71 -13.37 -12.08 -4.44
CA ASN A 71 -13.96 -10.87 -5.00
C ASN A 71 -13.12 -9.65 -4.60
N VAL A 72 -12.42 -9.07 -5.56
CA VAL A 72 -11.48 -7.96 -5.37
C VAL A 72 -11.91 -6.75 -6.17
N ARG A 73 -11.82 -5.57 -5.56
CA ARG A 73 -11.86 -4.27 -6.23
C ARG A 73 -10.53 -3.56 -6.02
N LEU A 74 -9.87 -3.18 -7.11
CA LEU A 74 -8.68 -2.37 -7.08
C LEU A 74 -9.03 -0.89 -7.25
N ARG A 75 -8.45 -0.03 -6.42
CA ARG A 75 -8.45 1.42 -6.60
C ARG A 75 -7.05 1.88 -6.95
N LEU A 76 -6.92 2.49 -8.11
CA LEU A 76 -5.66 2.97 -8.67
C LEU A 76 -5.74 4.46 -8.94
N ILE A 77 -4.67 5.21 -8.73
CA ILE A 77 -4.64 6.63 -9.08
C ILE A 77 -4.25 6.77 -10.55
N GLU A 78 -5.11 7.40 -11.35
CA GLU A 78 -4.78 7.77 -12.71
C GLU A 78 -3.92 9.04 -12.74
N ARG A 79 -2.71 8.91 -13.27
CA ARG A 79 -1.78 10.03 -13.44
C ARG A 79 -1.51 10.24 -14.93
N ALA A 80 -2.17 11.22 -15.53
CA ALA A 80 -2.05 11.53 -16.97
C ALA A 80 -0.61 11.82 -17.42
N SER A 81 0.24 12.31 -16.50
CA SER A 81 1.65 12.57 -16.74
C SER A 81 2.56 11.34 -16.57
N SER A 82 2.03 10.19 -16.14
CA SER A 82 2.85 8.98 -16.01
C SER A 82 3.05 8.33 -17.38
N PRO A 83 4.30 8.16 -17.84
CA PRO A 83 4.55 7.53 -19.14
C PRO A 83 4.06 6.08 -19.21
N ASP A 84 4.00 5.40 -18.08
CA ASP A 84 3.60 3.99 -17.99
C ASP A 84 2.09 3.79 -17.72
N GLN A 85 1.29 4.88 -17.67
CA GLN A 85 -0.15 4.77 -17.44
C GLN A 85 -0.87 3.94 -18.53
N GLY A 86 -0.48 4.13 -19.81
CA GLY A 86 -0.99 3.33 -20.92
C GLY A 86 -0.63 1.85 -20.76
N ARG A 87 0.62 1.57 -20.43
CA ARG A 87 1.12 0.21 -20.19
C ARG A 87 0.39 -0.48 -19.03
N ALA A 88 0.11 0.24 -17.95
CA ALA A 88 -0.68 -0.29 -16.85
C ALA A 88 -2.07 -0.74 -17.29
N LYS A 89 -2.75 0.07 -18.11
CA LYS A 89 -4.08 -0.27 -18.65
C LYS A 89 -4.03 -1.48 -19.59
N GLU A 90 -2.97 -1.64 -20.37
CA GLU A 90 -2.75 -2.82 -21.22
C GLU A 90 -2.59 -4.09 -20.36
N ILE A 91 -1.71 -4.06 -19.36
CA ILE A 91 -1.49 -5.19 -18.45
C ILE A 91 -2.79 -5.58 -17.73
N ILE A 92 -3.53 -4.60 -17.19
CA ILE A 92 -4.80 -4.81 -16.52
C ILE A 92 -5.82 -5.49 -17.46
N ARG A 93 -5.91 -5.03 -18.71
CA ARG A 93 -6.78 -5.64 -19.73
C ARG A 93 -6.36 -7.08 -20.04
N ASP A 94 -5.07 -7.30 -20.27
CA ASP A 94 -4.52 -8.59 -20.68
C ASP A 94 -4.64 -9.64 -19.55
N LEU A 95 -4.68 -9.18 -18.28
CA LEU A 95 -4.95 -10.01 -17.11
C LEU A 95 -6.46 -10.15 -16.78
N GLY A 96 -7.36 -9.59 -17.61
CA GLY A 96 -8.81 -9.65 -17.35
C GLY A 96 -9.31 -8.83 -16.17
N LEU A 97 -8.52 -7.87 -15.67
CA LEU A 97 -8.83 -7.10 -14.46
C LEU A 97 -9.67 -5.84 -14.71
N THR A 98 -10.08 -5.55 -15.95
CA THR A 98 -10.71 -4.27 -16.31
C THR A 98 -11.94 -3.94 -15.45
N GLU A 99 -12.82 -4.92 -15.22
CA GLU A 99 -14.05 -4.74 -14.42
C GLU A 99 -13.80 -4.69 -12.91
N HIS A 100 -12.60 -5.03 -12.48
CA HIS A 100 -12.17 -5.01 -11.09
C HIS A 100 -11.46 -3.71 -10.70
N VAL A 101 -11.16 -2.82 -11.65
CA VAL A 101 -10.34 -1.62 -11.44
C VAL A 101 -11.19 -0.35 -11.49
N GLU A 102 -11.07 0.44 -10.42
CA GLU A 102 -11.56 1.82 -10.32
C GLU A 102 -10.37 2.78 -10.44
N TRP A 103 -10.35 3.59 -11.52
CA TRP A 103 -9.36 4.64 -11.70
C TRP A 103 -9.81 5.94 -11.03
N LEU A 104 -9.10 6.33 -9.97
CA LEU A 104 -9.34 7.57 -9.24
C LEU A 104 -8.66 8.73 -9.97
N ARG A 105 -9.44 9.75 -10.30
CA ARG A 105 -8.98 10.96 -10.99
C ARG A 105 -9.17 12.18 -10.12
N SER A 106 -8.10 12.95 -9.95
CA SER A 106 -8.23 14.28 -9.33
C SER A 106 -8.76 15.29 -10.35
N SER A 107 -9.70 16.11 -9.92
CA SER A 107 -10.12 17.30 -10.66
C SER A 107 -9.07 18.42 -10.59
N ASN A 108 -8.13 18.34 -9.65
CA ASN A 108 -7.05 19.30 -9.48
C ASN A 108 -5.80 18.88 -10.25
N SER A 109 -5.20 19.77 -11.01
CA SER A 109 -3.94 19.53 -11.75
C SER A 109 -2.76 19.18 -10.83
N ALA A 110 -2.79 19.61 -9.57
CA ALA A 110 -1.78 19.27 -8.55
C ALA A 110 -1.96 17.86 -7.95
N GLY A 111 -3.03 17.14 -8.32
CA GLY A 111 -3.36 15.82 -7.77
C GLY A 111 -4.32 15.88 -6.59
N PHE A 112 -4.39 14.81 -5.80
CA PHE A 112 -5.21 14.72 -4.60
C PHE A 112 -4.56 15.43 -3.42
N THR A 113 -5.37 16.06 -2.59
CA THR A 113 -4.96 16.57 -1.28
C THR A 113 -4.72 15.41 -0.31
N TRP A 114 -3.98 15.65 0.76
CA TRP A 114 -3.74 14.64 1.80
C TRP A 114 -5.04 14.16 2.48
N ARG A 115 -6.04 15.03 2.59
CA ARG A 115 -7.35 14.67 3.13
C ARG A 115 -8.10 13.71 2.22
N GLU A 116 -8.13 13.99 0.92
CA GLU A 116 -8.72 13.08 -0.08
C GLU A 116 -7.99 11.74 -0.12
N LEU A 117 -6.65 11.74 -0.05
CA LEU A 117 -5.88 10.50 0.04
C LEU A 117 -6.22 9.72 1.32
N ALA A 118 -6.32 10.40 2.46
CA ALA A 118 -6.71 9.77 3.73
C ALA A 118 -8.11 9.13 3.65
N GLU A 119 -9.06 9.73 2.91
CA GLU A 119 -10.38 9.13 2.67
C GLU A 119 -10.30 7.87 1.82
N PHE A 120 -9.43 7.84 0.79
CA PHE A 120 -9.22 6.62 0.01
C PHE A 120 -8.59 5.50 0.84
N TYR A 121 -7.61 5.82 1.69
CA TYR A 121 -7.06 4.85 2.64
C TYR A 121 -8.15 4.33 3.58
N ARG A 122 -8.93 5.20 4.22
CA ARG A 122 -10.00 4.83 5.17
C ARG A 122 -11.08 3.97 4.52
N SER A 123 -11.50 4.33 3.31
CA SER A 123 -12.55 3.63 2.56
C SER A 123 -12.08 2.35 1.86
N SER A 124 -10.85 1.92 2.07
CA SER A 124 -10.31 0.66 1.54
C SER A 124 -10.09 -0.35 2.67
N ASP A 125 -10.07 -1.63 2.33
CA ASP A 125 -9.82 -2.73 3.27
C ASP A 125 -8.34 -3.00 3.47
N VAL A 126 -7.56 -2.83 2.40
CA VAL A 126 -6.13 -3.13 2.31
C VAL A 126 -5.44 -2.05 1.51
N VAL A 127 -4.20 -1.77 1.86
CA VAL A 127 -3.31 -0.92 1.06
C VAL A 127 -2.21 -1.78 0.47
N ALA A 128 -1.98 -1.68 -0.83
CA ALA A 128 -0.82 -2.26 -1.48
C ALA A 128 0.19 -1.15 -1.81
N ASP A 129 1.41 -1.28 -1.28
CA ASP A 129 2.49 -0.34 -1.58
C ASP A 129 3.35 -0.89 -2.72
N GLU A 130 4.64 -0.80 -2.66
CA GLU A 130 5.57 -1.24 -3.68
C GLU A 130 6.20 -2.60 -3.36
N PHE A 131 6.65 -3.29 -4.41
CA PHE A 131 7.22 -4.64 -4.33
C PHE A 131 8.69 -4.68 -4.80
N GLY A 132 9.34 -3.54 -4.76
CA GLY A 132 10.73 -3.36 -5.21
C GLY A 132 11.79 -3.54 -4.12
N GLY A 133 11.44 -4.04 -2.94
CA GLY A 133 12.39 -4.28 -1.83
C GLY A 133 12.47 -3.14 -0.80
N TRP A 134 11.64 -2.13 -0.92
CA TRP A 134 11.54 -0.98 -0.03
C TRP A 134 10.08 -0.66 0.30
N PHE A 135 9.84 0.27 1.21
CA PHE A 135 8.51 0.84 1.47
C PHE A 135 8.54 2.37 1.38
N GLY A 136 7.43 2.92 0.90
CA GLY A 136 7.27 4.37 0.74
C GLY A 136 6.28 4.98 1.71
N LEU A 137 5.96 6.26 1.48
CA LEU A 137 4.93 6.97 2.25
C LEU A 137 3.57 6.28 2.18
N VAL A 138 3.27 5.59 1.08
CA VAL A 138 2.01 4.85 0.90
C VAL A 138 1.82 3.79 1.99
N ALA A 139 2.88 3.02 2.31
CA ALA A 139 2.81 2.04 3.39
C ALA A 139 2.52 2.71 4.73
N LEU A 140 3.21 3.81 5.03
CA LEU A 140 3.08 4.54 6.29
C LEU A 140 1.71 5.22 6.43
N GLU A 141 1.22 5.85 5.37
CA GLU A 141 -0.09 6.51 5.32
C GLU A 141 -1.23 5.48 5.49
N GLY A 142 -1.15 4.36 4.76
CA GLY A 142 -2.11 3.26 4.88
C GLY A 142 -2.12 2.63 6.26
N ALA A 143 -0.95 2.29 6.79
CA ALA A 143 -0.78 1.77 8.14
C ALA A 143 -1.26 2.76 9.20
N SER A 144 -0.98 4.05 9.01
CA SER A 144 -1.46 5.13 9.87
C SER A 144 -3.00 5.21 9.90
N CYS A 145 -3.68 4.92 8.79
CA CYS A 145 -5.14 4.78 8.73
C CYS A 145 -5.67 3.46 9.32
N GLY A 146 -4.83 2.65 9.93
CA GLY A 146 -5.22 1.37 10.53
C GLY A 146 -5.49 0.27 9.51
N LYS A 147 -4.90 0.36 8.31
CA LYS A 147 -5.07 -0.65 7.26
C LYS A 147 -3.88 -1.59 7.22
N PRO A 148 -4.10 -2.90 6.98
CA PRO A 148 -3.01 -3.79 6.64
C PRO A 148 -2.35 -3.34 5.34
N VAL A 149 -1.02 -3.41 5.30
CA VAL A 149 -0.23 -3.07 4.13
C VAL A 149 0.38 -4.33 3.55
N VAL A 150 0.19 -4.54 2.23
CA VAL A 150 0.86 -5.59 1.46
C VAL A 150 1.97 -4.96 0.65
N ASN A 151 3.19 -5.44 0.81
CA ASN A 151 4.36 -4.98 0.06
C ASN A 151 5.47 -6.04 0.09
N TYR A 152 6.57 -5.75 -0.58
CA TYR A 152 7.82 -6.46 -0.37
C TYR A 152 8.90 -5.50 0.10
N VAL A 153 9.51 -5.82 1.23
CA VAL A 153 10.68 -5.11 1.73
C VAL A 153 11.79 -6.11 1.97
N GLU A 154 13.00 -5.78 1.51
CA GLU A 154 14.17 -6.64 1.70
C GLU A 154 14.42 -6.91 3.19
N PRO A 155 14.36 -8.17 3.66
CA PRO A 155 14.43 -8.49 5.07
C PRO A 155 15.68 -7.97 5.78
N ALA A 156 16.84 -8.00 5.10
CA ALA A 156 18.10 -7.50 5.66
C ALA A 156 18.07 -5.99 5.91
N VAL A 157 17.41 -5.24 5.02
CA VAL A 157 17.24 -3.79 5.16
C VAL A 157 16.33 -3.48 6.34
N MET A 158 15.18 -4.18 6.42
CA MET A 158 14.25 -3.98 7.53
C MET A 158 14.85 -4.35 8.88
N ALA A 159 15.56 -5.46 8.99
CA ALA A 159 16.21 -5.88 10.23
C ALA A 159 17.26 -4.87 10.72
N SER A 160 17.91 -4.15 9.80
CA SER A 160 18.88 -3.12 10.17
C SER A 160 18.23 -1.83 10.70
N MET A 161 17.03 -1.51 10.24
CA MET A 161 16.31 -0.29 10.61
C MET A 161 15.31 -0.52 11.76
N TYR A 162 14.67 -1.68 11.77
CA TYR A 162 13.64 -2.09 12.73
C TYR A 162 13.91 -3.52 13.21
N PRO A 163 14.88 -3.69 14.12
CA PRO A 163 15.27 -5.03 14.60
C PRO A 163 14.13 -5.78 15.30
N GLU A 164 13.14 -5.08 15.82
CA GLU A 164 11.93 -5.65 16.43
C GLU A 164 10.88 -6.10 15.41
N GLY A 165 11.16 -5.86 14.10
CA GLY A 165 10.26 -6.23 13.01
C GLY A 165 9.27 -5.13 12.65
N HIS A 166 8.33 -5.50 11.78
CA HIS A 166 7.27 -4.63 11.27
C HIS A 166 6.01 -5.46 10.97
N PRO A 167 4.82 -4.84 10.95
CA PRO A 167 3.54 -5.56 10.79
C PRO A 167 3.11 -5.76 9.33
N PHE A 168 3.90 -5.30 8.34
CA PHE A 168 3.49 -5.38 6.93
C PHE A 168 3.42 -6.83 6.46
N VAL A 169 2.42 -7.14 5.63
CA VAL A 169 2.25 -8.44 4.99
C VAL A 169 3.20 -8.53 3.80
N GLN A 170 4.25 -9.33 3.97
CA GLN A 170 5.28 -9.48 2.95
C GLN A 170 4.81 -10.34 1.77
N ALA A 171 5.08 -9.87 0.55
CA ALA A 171 4.77 -10.58 -0.69
C ALA A 171 5.85 -10.29 -1.74
N ALA A 172 6.72 -11.25 -2.01
CA ALA A 172 7.90 -11.07 -2.86
C ALA A 172 7.65 -11.46 -4.33
N ASP A 173 6.56 -12.19 -4.59
CA ASP A 173 6.19 -12.73 -5.90
C ASP A 173 4.66 -12.77 -6.09
N GLU A 174 4.22 -13.16 -7.28
CA GLU A 174 2.80 -13.22 -7.65
C GLU A 174 2.01 -14.15 -6.73
N ASP A 175 2.57 -15.29 -6.37
CA ASP A 175 1.92 -16.31 -5.54
C ASP A 175 1.73 -15.80 -4.10
N SER A 176 2.74 -15.17 -3.54
CA SER A 176 2.67 -14.58 -2.19
C SER A 176 1.75 -13.37 -2.12
N VAL A 177 1.63 -12.58 -3.21
CA VAL A 177 0.60 -11.52 -3.31
C VAL A 177 -0.79 -12.14 -3.31
N CYS A 178 -1.01 -13.18 -4.10
CA CYS A 178 -2.28 -13.91 -4.13
C CYS A 178 -2.64 -14.46 -2.74
N GLU A 179 -1.72 -15.15 -2.07
CA GLU A 179 -1.94 -15.70 -0.73
C GLU A 179 -2.22 -14.62 0.32
N ALA A 180 -1.50 -13.49 0.25
CA ALA A 180 -1.73 -12.36 1.13
C ALA A 180 -3.16 -11.81 0.97
N ILE A 181 -3.63 -11.64 -0.27
CA ILE A 181 -4.98 -11.16 -0.57
C ILE A 181 -6.04 -12.15 -0.06
N VAL A 182 -5.90 -13.44 -0.37
CA VAL A 182 -6.83 -14.49 0.09
C VAL A 182 -6.91 -14.52 1.61
N ARG A 183 -5.79 -14.42 2.31
CA ARG A 183 -5.74 -14.40 3.76
C ARG A 183 -6.38 -13.14 4.37
N LEU A 184 -6.23 -11.99 3.70
CA LEU A 184 -6.81 -10.70 4.13
C LEU A 184 -8.33 -10.62 3.90
N VAL A 185 -8.97 -11.61 3.25
CA VAL A 185 -10.44 -11.74 3.24
C VAL A 185 -10.97 -11.97 4.66
N ASP A 186 -10.22 -12.70 5.50
CA ASP A 186 -10.59 -12.86 6.91
C ASP A 186 -10.58 -11.51 7.64
N ARG A 187 -11.76 -11.07 8.09
CA ARG A 187 -11.95 -9.78 8.74
C ARG A 187 -11.18 -9.67 10.06
N GLY A 188 -11.14 -10.76 10.83
CA GLY A 188 -10.44 -10.80 12.11
C GLY A 188 -8.93 -10.62 11.93
N TYR A 189 -8.36 -11.35 10.97
CA TYR A 189 -6.96 -11.23 10.58
C TYR A 189 -6.66 -9.81 10.07
N ARG A 190 -7.46 -9.32 9.12
CA ARG A 190 -7.32 -7.98 8.52
C ARG A 190 -7.35 -6.87 9.58
N SER A 191 -8.33 -6.92 10.49
CA SER A 191 -8.45 -5.93 11.55
C SER A 191 -7.30 -5.98 12.56
N ARG A 192 -6.78 -7.17 12.87
CA ARG A 192 -5.63 -7.33 13.76
C ARG A 192 -4.39 -6.70 13.15
N ILE A 193 -4.05 -7.06 11.90
CA ILE A 193 -2.89 -6.51 11.19
C ILE A 193 -3.01 -4.98 11.05
N GLY A 194 -4.20 -4.46 10.75
CA GLY A 194 -4.42 -3.02 10.65
C GLY A 194 -4.13 -2.27 11.96
N ARG A 195 -4.56 -2.82 13.12
CA ARG A 195 -4.24 -2.23 14.43
C ARG A 195 -2.74 -2.29 14.74
N GLU A 196 -2.10 -3.43 14.48
CA GLU A 196 -0.65 -3.59 14.66
C GLU A 196 0.12 -2.60 13.77
N SER A 197 -0.31 -2.42 12.52
CA SER A 197 0.26 -1.45 11.57
C SER A 197 0.12 0.00 12.09
N ARG A 198 -1.05 0.37 12.57
CA ARG A 198 -1.28 1.69 13.16
C ARG A 198 -0.37 1.94 14.36
N GLN A 199 -0.30 0.99 15.29
CA GLN A 199 0.53 1.13 16.48
C GLN A 199 2.00 1.30 16.12
N TRP A 200 2.49 0.49 15.18
CA TRP A 200 3.88 0.58 14.71
C TRP A 200 4.21 1.95 14.12
N VAL A 201 3.29 2.55 13.32
CA VAL A 201 3.48 3.91 12.79
C VAL A 201 3.50 4.95 13.90
N LEU A 202 2.61 4.84 14.89
CA LEU A 202 2.59 5.74 16.05
C LEU A 202 3.90 5.69 16.83
N ASP A 203 4.49 4.52 16.99
CA ASP A 203 5.70 4.31 17.78
C ASP A 203 6.98 4.76 17.05
N HIS A 204 6.99 4.68 15.71
CA HIS A 204 8.21 4.89 14.93
C HIS A 204 8.16 6.09 13.97
N HIS A 205 7.00 6.45 13.45
CA HIS A 205 6.84 7.38 12.32
C HIS A 205 5.94 8.59 12.61
N ASP A 206 5.29 8.64 13.77
CA ASP A 206 4.56 9.86 14.15
C ASP A 206 5.49 11.06 14.12
N ARG A 207 5.05 12.16 13.50
CA ARG A 207 5.88 13.36 13.33
C ARG A 207 6.46 13.90 14.63
N GLY A 208 5.73 13.77 15.74
CA GLY A 208 6.19 14.20 17.08
C GLY A 208 7.28 13.26 17.64
N VAL A 209 7.18 11.96 17.35
CA VAL A 209 8.19 10.96 17.72
C VAL A 209 9.48 11.20 16.91
N VAL A 210 9.34 11.40 15.60
CA VAL A 210 10.50 11.66 14.73
C VAL A 210 11.18 12.98 15.09
N ALA A 211 10.40 14.06 15.36
CA ALA A 211 10.97 15.35 15.77
C ALA A 211 11.81 15.23 17.04
N LYS A 212 11.34 14.50 18.05
CA LYS A 212 12.10 14.28 19.29
C LYS A 212 13.42 13.53 19.04
N ARG A 213 13.48 12.61 18.08
CA ARG A 213 14.73 11.92 17.71
C ARG A 213 15.72 12.84 17.00
N CYS A 214 15.26 13.90 16.32
CA CYS A 214 16.13 14.89 15.72
C CYS A 214 16.76 15.85 16.76
N GLU A 215 16.16 15.97 17.94
CA GLU A 215 16.62 16.87 19.01
C GLU A 215 17.58 16.18 20.00
N SER A 216 17.67 14.86 19.96
CA SER A 216 18.52 14.03 20.83
C SER A 216 19.90 13.79 20.22
#